data_3d102ef6cc531b58bd7a2253ec4ecb5e
#
_entry.id   3d102ef6cc531b58bd7a2253ec4ecb5e
#
_cell.length_a   1.000
_cell.length_b   1.000
_cell.length_c   1.000
_cell.angle_alpha   90.00
_cell.angle_beta   90.00
_cell.angle_gamma   90.00
#
_symmetry.space_group_name_H-M   'P 1'
#
loop_
_entity.id
_entity.type
_entity.pdbx_description
1 polymer ?
#
loop_
_entity_poly.entity_id
_entity_poly.type
_entity_poly.pdbx_seq_one_letter_code
_entity_poly.pdbx_strand_id
1 'polypeptide(L)'
;LSPLAMRFAADKVVEAGNKNVMITERGTTFGYQDLVVDYRGIPEMQTFGFPVVLDVTHSLQQPNQTSGVTGGMPQLIETIAKAGIAVGADGLFIETHENPSVAKSDGANMLKLDLLEGLLTKLVRIREAIK
;
A
#
# COMPACT_ATOMS: atom_id res chain seq x y z
N LEU A 1 0.46 -0.13 13.13
CA LEU A 1 1.06 -1.21 13.92
C LEU A 1 2.51 -1.41 13.49
N SER A 2 3.37 -1.80 14.44
CA SER A 2 4.75 -2.18 14.13
C SER A 2 4.80 -3.53 13.39
N PRO A 3 5.89 -3.84 12.65
CA PRO A 3 6.07 -5.15 12.02
C PRO A 3 5.85 -6.31 13.01
N LEU A 4 6.41 -6.24 14.20
CA LEU A 4 6.24 -7.27 15.22
C LEU A 4 4.78 -7.44 15.65
N ALA A 5 4.03 -6.35 15.80
CA ALA A 5 2.60 -6.43 16.13
C ALA A 5 1.80 -7.11 15.00
N MET A 6 2.19 -6.91 13.75
CA MET A 6 1.56 -7.56 12.60
C MET A 6 1.83 -9.07 12.56
N ARG A 7 2.99 -9.53 13.04
CA ARG A 7 3.24 -10.96 13.23
C ARG A 7 2.19 -11.60 14.12
N PHE A 8 1.95 -11.02 15.30
CA PHE A 8 0.93 -11.54 16.22
C PHE A 8 -0.47 -11.54 15.64
N ALA A 9 -0.81 -10.54 14.82
CA ALA A 9 -2.11 -10.50 14.14
C ALA A 9 -2.23 -11.62 13.10
N ALA A 10 -1.18 -11.87 12.31
CA ALA A 10 -1.14 -12.95 11.32
C ALA A 10 -1.19 -14.34 11.99
N ASP A 11 -0.44 -14.53 13.07
CA ASP A 11 -0.42 -15.77 13.84
C ASP A 11 -1.82 -16.16 14.35
N LYS A 12 -2.61 -15.19 14.81
CA LYS A 12 -4.02 -15.44 15.23
C LYS A 12 -4.88 -16.00 14.10
N VAL A 13 -4.69 -15.54 12.88
CA VAL A 13 -5.42 -16.05 11.71
C VAL A 13 -4.99 -17.50 11.40
N VAL A 14 -3.69 -17.76 11.48
CA VAL A 14 -3.13 -19.12 11.29
C VAL A 14 -3.64 -20.08 12.36
N GLU A 15 -3.63 -19.65 13.63
CA GLU A 15 -4.15 -20.44 14.76
C GLU A 15 -5.66 -20.74 14.62
N ALA A 16 -6.42 -19.81 14.02
CA ALA A 16 -7.82 -20.03 13.69
C ALA A 16 -8.06 -20.98 12.50
N GLY A 17 -6.99 -21.52 11.89
CA GLY A 17 -7.05 -22.55 10.87
C GLY A 17 -6.81 -22.10 9.43
N ASN A 18 -6.59 -20.82 9.17
CA ASN A 18 -6.29 -20.32 7.83
C ASN A 18 -4.80 -19.95 7.69
N LYS A 19 -4.09 -20.74 6.89
CA LYS A 19 -2.65 -20.51 6.61
C LYS A 19 -2.41 -19.56 5.43
N ASN A 20 -3.44 -19.24 4.66
CA ASN A 20 -3.34 -18.33 3.52
C ASN A 20 -3.48 -16.88 4.01
N VAL A 21 -2.41 -16.34 4.54
CA VAL A 21 -2.35 -14.99 5.13
C VAL A 21 -1.37 -14.14 4.34
N MET A 22 -1.74 -12.89 4.08
CA MET A 22 -0.82 -11.86 3.62
C MET A 22 -0.93 -10.65 4.55
N ILE A 23 0.17 -9.90 4.70
CA ILE A 23 0.24 -8.70 5.52
C ILE A 23 0.22 -7.49 4.59
N THR A 24 -0.59 -6.48 4.92
CA THR A 24 -0.66 -5.24 4.14
C THR A 24 0.01 -4.09 4.90
N GLU A 25 1.02 -3.49 4.30
CA GLU A 25 1.60 -2.22 4.73
C GLU A 25 0.77 -1.07 4.17
N ARG A 26 0.29 -0.20 5.03
CA ARG A 26 -0.59 0.93 4.70
C ARG A 26 -0.04 2.28 5.19
N GLY A 27 1.15 2.30 5.76
CA GLY A 27 1.72 3.47 6.40
C GLY A 27 1.26 3.66 7.84
N THR A 28 1.90 4.60 8.52
CA THR A 28 1.61 5.00 9.89
C THR A 28 1.31 6.49 9.97
N THR A 29 0.51 6.92 10.93
CA THR A 29 0.21 8.33 11.24
C THR A 29 1.42 8.98 11.91
N PHE A 30 2.50 9.12 11.17
CA PHE A 30 3.78 9.61 11.66
C PHE A 30 4.43 10.53 10.62
N GLY A 31 5.06 11.61 11.08
CA GLY A 31 5.74 12.57 10.23
C GLY A 31 4.79 13.48 9.42
N TYR A 32 5.03 14.77 9.42
CA TYR A 32 4.32 15.80 8.63
C TYR A 32 2.78 15.74 8.69
N GLN A 33 2.19 15.12 9.73
CA GLN A 33 0.75 14.93 9.93
C GLN A 33 0.07 14.01 8.89
N ASP A 34 0.81 13.50 7.92
CA ASP A 34 0.35 12.53 6.92
C ASP A 34 0.77 11.11 7.29
N LEU A 35 0.30 10.13 6.52
CA LEU A 35 0.79 8.76 6.61
C LEU A 35 2.17 8.66 5.98
N VAL A 36 3.04 7.87 6.60
CA VAL A 36 4.39 7.57 6.09
C VAL A 36 4.57 6.06 6.02
N VAL A 37 5.08 5.57 4.90
CA VAL A 37 5.49 4.17 4.74
C VAL A 37 6.94 4.01 5.19
N ASP A 38 7.15 3.19 6.22
CA ASP A 38 8.50 2.75 6.57
C ASP A 38 8.85 1.50 5.76
N TYR A 39 9.57 1.68 4.67
CA TYR A 39 9.95 0.59 3.77
C TYR A 39 10.83 -0.47 4.43
N ARG A 40 11.51 -0.17 5.54
CA ARG A 40 12.29 -1.15 6.31
C ARG A 40 11.41 -2.24 6.90
N GLY A 41 10.16 -1.93 7.17
CA GLY A 41 9.19 -2.90 7.71
C GLY A 41 8.81 -4.01 6.72
N ILE A 42 8.91 -3.77 5.41
CA ILE A 42 8.53 -4.76 4.39
C ILE A 42 9.42 -6.00 4.47
N PRO A 43 10.75 -5.92 4.34
CA PRO A 43 11.60 -7.09 4.48
C PRO A 43 11.54 -7.71 5.89
N GLU A 44 11.35 -6.91 6.93
CA GLU A 44 11.16 -7.43 8.29
C GLU A 44 9.92 -8.33 8.36
N MET A 45 8.77 -7.87 7.87
CA MET A 45 7.54 -8.67 7.87
C MET A 45 7.63 -9.91 6.98
N GLN A 46 8.39 -9.84 5.89
CA GLN A 46 8.64 -11.01 5.03
C GLN A 46 9.39 -12.12 5.77
N THR A 47 10.24 -11.80 6.75
CA THR A 47 10.90 -12.82 7.58
C THR A 47 9.94 -13.66 8.41
N PHE A 48 8.71 -13.21 8.61
CA PHE A 48 7.68 -13.97 9.33
C PHE A 48 7.05 -15.08 8.47
N GLY A 49 7.42 -15.16 7.18
CA GLY A 49 6.94 -16.19 6.26
C GLY A 49 5.62 -15.86 5.56
N PHE A 50 5.16 -14.61 5.61
CA PHE A 50 3.95 -14.16 4.93
C PHE A 50 4.29 -13.21 3.77
N PRO A 51 3.55 -13.28 2.65
CA PRO A 51 3.64 -12.26 1.61
C PRO A 51 3.25 -10.88 2.17
N VAL A 52 3.97 -9.85 1.76
CA VAL A 52 3.72 -8.47 2.16
C VAL A 52 3.25 -7.64 0.97
N VAL A 53 2.07 -7.08 1.09
CA VAL A 53 1.41 -6.22 0.10
C VAL A 53 1.55 -4.77 0.54
N LEU A 54 1.96 -3.88 -0.36
CA LEU A 54 1.95 -2.44 -0.12
C LEU A 54 0.67 -1.82 -0.68
N ASP A 55 -0.09 -1.16 0.18
CA ASP A 55 -1.25 -0.36 -0.21
C ASP A 55 -0.79 1.03 -0.65
N VAL A 56 -0.75 1.26 -1.96
CA VAL A 56 -0.33 2.54 -2.56
C VAL A 56 -1.46 3.54 -2.73
N THR A 57 -2.67 3.14 -2.40
CA THR A 57 -3.85 4.02 -2.37
C THR A 57 -3.98 4.69 -1.01
N HIS A 58 -4.17 3.87 0.03
CA HIS A 58 -4.50 4.37 1.36
C HIS A 58 -3.28 4.85 2.15
N SER A 59 -2.06 4.48 1.77
CA SER A 59 -0.85 5.06 2.35
C SER A 59 -0.64 6.54 1.99
N LEU A 60 -1.37 7.04 1.00
CA LEU A 60 -1.36 8.44 0.56
C LEU A 60 -2.60 9.23 1.03
N GLN A 61 -3.45 8.63 1.84
CA GLN A 61 -4.57 9.35 2.45
C GLN A 61 -4.06 10.48 3.34
N GLN A 62 -4.78 11.58 3.32
CA GLN A 62 -4.59 12.70 4.22
C GLN A 62 -5.75 12.73 5.21
N PRO A 63 -5.64 12.04 6.36
CA PRO A 63 -6.69 12.03 7.37
C PRO A 63 -6.81 13.39 8.05
N ASN A 64 -7.91 13.61 8.75
CA ASN A 64 -8.13 14.80 9.59
C ASN A 64 -8.11 16.14 8.84
N GLN A 65 -8.60 16.17 7.60
CA GLN A 65 -8.77 17.42 6.87
C GLN A 65 -9.86 18.30 7.50
N THR A 66 -9.68 19.60 7.47
CA THR A 66 -10.65 20.58 8.01
C THR A 66 -11.99 20.55 7.29
N SER A 67 -12.03 20.03 6.06
CA SER A 67 -13.25 19.84 5.27
C SER A 67 -14.13 18.68 5.75
N GLY A 68 -13.64 17.86 6.70
CA GLY A 68 -14.33 16.65 7.17
C GLY A 68 -14.30 15.48 6.18
N VAL A 69 -13.64 15.65 5.02
CA VAL A 69 -13.46 14.60 4.00
C VAL A 69 -11.98 14.25 3.92
N THR A 70 -11.66 12.96 3.90
CA THR A 70 -10.28 12.49 3.73
C THR A 70 -9.75 12.92 2.37
N GLY A 71 -8.63 13.64 2.37
CA GLY A 71 -7.90 14.00 1.16
C GLY A 71 -6.95 12.89 0.72
N GLY A 72 -6.22 13.12 -0.39
CA GLY A 72 -5.23 12.19 -0.92
C GLY A 72 -4.26 12.85 -1.88
N MET A 73 -3.23 12.09 -2.23
CA MET A 73 -2.16 12.52 -3.13
C MET A 73 -1.97 11.49 -4.25
N PRO A 74 -2.97 11.27 -5.14
CA PRO A 74 -2.89 10.23 -6.17
C PRO A 74 -1.73 10.42 -7.15
N GLN A 75 -1.21 11.65 -7.29
CA GLN A 75 -0.02 11.94 -8.08
C GLN A 75 1.26 11.27 -7.54
N LEU A 76 1.26 10.83 -6.28
CA LEU A 76 2.39 10.13 -5.65
C LEU A 76 2.26 8.60 -5.69
N ILE A 77 1.17 8.05 -6.23
CA ILE A 77 0.95 6.59 -6.30
C ILE A 77 2.12 5.92 -7.03
N GLU A 78 2.55 6.44 -8.17
CA GLU A 78 3.69 5.90 -8.91
C GLU A 78 4.98 5.94 -8.07
N THR A 79 5.22 7.02 -7.34
CA THR A 79 6.41 7.17 -6.48
C THR A 79 6.45 6.10 -5.40
N ILE A 80 5.35 5.92 -4.67
CA ILE A 80 5.25 4.93 -3.59
C ILE A 80 5.30 3.51 -4.14
N ALA A 81 4.61 3.25 -5.25
CA ALA A 81 4.60 1.93 -5.88
C ALA A 81 5.99 1.51 -6.38
N LYS A 82 6.73 2.41 -7.03
CA LYS A 82 8.11 2.14 -7.47
C LYS A 82 9.02 1.79 -6.29
N ALA A 83 8.95 2.56 -5.21
CA ALA A 83 9.73 2.29 -4.01
C ALA A 83 9.36 0.94 -3.38
N GLY A 84 8.05 0.61 -3.32
CA GLY A 84 7.55 -0.67 -2.81
C GLY A 84 8.06 -1.87 -3.60
N ILE A 85 8.01 -1.80 -4.93
CA ILE A 85 8.55 -2.88 -5.77
C ILE A 85 10.07 -2.95 -5.64
N ALA A 86 10.77 -1.81 -5.59
CA ALA A 86 12.23 -1.79 -5.47
C ALA A 86 12.73 -2.39 -4.15
N VAL A 87 12.00 -2.22 -3.05
CA VAL A 87 12.33 -2.86 -1.76
C VAL A 87 11.97 -4.35 -1.72
N GLY A 88 11.18 -4.82 -2.68
CA GLY A 88 10.82 -6.22 -2.83
C GLY A 88 9.46 -6.61 -2.24
N ALA A 89 8.49 -5.68 -2.14
CA ALA A 89 7.12 -6.04 -1.79
C ALA A 89 6.59 -7.15 -2.71
N ASP A 90 5.84 -8.09 -2.16
CA ASP A 90 5.32 -9.24 -2.91
C ASP A 90 4.13 -8.87 -3.78
N GLY A 91 3.40 -7.82 -3.43
CA GLY A 91 2.26 -7.33 -4.18
C GLY A 91 1.94 -5.87 -3.87
N LEU A 92 0.99 -5.34 -4.64
CA LEU A 92 0.45 -3.99 -4.44
C LEU A 92 -1.08 -4.06 -4.32
N PHE A 93 -1.62 -3.20 -3.47
CA PHE A 93 -3.04 -2.88 -3.45
C PHE A 93 -3.22 -1.51 -4.10
N ILE A 94 -4.02 -1.43 -5.16
CA ILE A 94 -4.28 -0.21 -5.91
C ILE A 94 -5.79 -0.08 -6.15
N GLU A 95 -6.41 0.96 -5.64
CA GLU A 95 -7.77 1.32 -6.03
C GLU A 95 -7.78 2.13 -7.31
N THR A 96 -8.65 1.74 -8.24
CA THR A 96 -8.78 2.40 -9.54
C THR A 96 -10.24 2.71 -9.86
N HIS A 97 -10.46 3.77 -10.60
CA HIS A 97 -11.78 4.13 -11.14
C HIS A 97 -11.60 4.82 -12.49
N GLU A 98 -12.52 4.61 -13.41
CA GLU A 98 -12.49 5.30 -14.71
C GLU A 98 -12.61 6.82 -14.58
N ASN A 99 -13.38 7.28 -13.59
CA ASN A 99 -13.50 8.70 -13.24
C ASN A 99 -13.52 8.86 -11.70
N PRO A 100 -12.35 8.98 -11.03
CA PRO A 100 -12.28 9.07 -9.58
C PRO A 100 -13.12 10.19 -8.95
N SER A 101 -13.37 11.28 -9.67
CA SER A 101 -14.14 12.41 -9.16
C SER A 101 -15.62 12.10 -8.85
N VAL A 102 -16.15 11.02 -9.41
CA VAL A 102 -17.54 10.55 -9.20
C VAL A 102 -17.61 9.23 -8.46
N ALA A 103 -16.48 8.74 -7.95
CA ALA A 103 -16.45 7.53 -7.15
C ALA A 103 -17.28 7.69 -5.86
N LYS A 104 -17.93 6.61 -5.42
CA LYS A 104 -18.81 6.63 -4.25
C LYS A 104 -18.05 6.84 -2.92
N SER A 105 -16.77 6.47 -2.89
CA SER A 105 -15.86 6.63 -1.75
C SER A 105 -14.44 6.78 -2.26
N ASP A 106 -13.55 7.33 -1.44
CA ASP A 106 -12.10 7.40 -1.64
C ASP A 106 -11.62 7.95 -3.01
N GLY A 107 -12.46 8.64 -3.77
CA GLY A 107 -12.12 9.19 -5.08
C GLY A 107 -10.88 10.08 -5.07
N ALA A 108 -10.61 10.77 -3.96
CA ALA A 108 -9.41 11.60 -3.80
C ALA A 108 -8.10 10.79 -3.76
N ASN A 109 -8.17 9.46 -3.56
CA ASN A 109 -7.02 8.59 -3.42
C ASN A 109 -6.85 7.62 -4.60
N MET A 110 -7.86 7.46 -5.44
CA MET A 110 -7.88 6.47 -6.51
C MET A 110 -6.97 6.86 -7.67
N LEU A 111 -6.34 5.85 -8.26
CA LEU A 111 -5.67 5.97 -9.54
C LEU A 111 -6.72 5.98 -10.67
N LYS A 112 -6.59 6.92 -11.61
CA LYS A 112 -7.40 6.87 -12.82
C LYS A 112 -7.06 5.62 -13.63
N LEU A 113 -8.09 4.86 -14.03
CA LEU A 113 -7.92 3.53 -14.62
C LEU A 113 -7.05 3.53 -15.89
N ASP A 114 -7.12 4.57 -16.72
CA ASP A 114 -6.33 4.68 -17.93
C ASP A 114 -4.79 4.84 -17.68
N LEU A 115 -4.39 5.15 -16.45
CA LEU A 115 -2.99 5.24 -16.04
C LEU A 115 -2.43 3.90 -15.54
N LEU A 116 -3.29 2.91 -15.26
CA LEU A 116 -2.88 1.66 -14.61
C LEU A 116 -1.91 0.83 -15.47
N GLU A 117 -2.20 0.67 -16.75
CA GLU A 117 -1.36 -0.13 -17.66
C GLU A 117 0.08 0.40 -17.72
N GLY A 118 0.23 1.71 -17.92
CA GLY A 118 1.53 2.35 -17.95
C GLY A 118 2.30 2.22 -16.63
N LEU A 119 1.60 2.35 -15.51
CA LEU A 119 2.18 2.14 -14.19
C LEU A 119 2.67 0.70 -14.03
N LEU A 120 1.81 -0.29 -14.29
CA LEU A 120 2.17 -1.70 -14.16
C LEU A 120 3.36 -2.09 -15.05
N THR A 121 3.42 -1.56 -16.26
CA THR A 121 4.56 -1.78 -17.18
C THR A 121 5.88 -1.31 -16.56
N LYS A 122 5.91 -0.14 -15.93
CA LYS A 122 7.10 0.36 -15.23
C LYS A 122 7.46 -0.51 -14.03
N LEU A 123 6.46 -0.91 -13.24
CA LEU A 123 6.67 -1.73 -12.04
C LEU A 123 7.21 -3.12 -12.38
N VAL A 124 6.73 -3.75 -13.44
CA VAL A 124 7.26 -5.03 -13.93
C VAL A 124 8.73 -4.90 -14.31
N ARG A 125 9.13 -3.83 -14.99
CA ARG A 125 10.53 -3.58 -15.33
C ARG A 125 11.42 -3.44 -14.10
N ILE A 126 10.96 -2.75 -13.06
CA ILE A 126 11.68 -2.66 -11.78
C ILE A 126 11.79 -4.04 -11.14
N ARG A 127 10.69 -4.80 -11.11
CA ARG A 127 10.67 -6.16 -10.54
C ARG A 127 11.68 -7.06 -11.24
N GLU A 128 11.76 -7.02 -12.57
CA GLU A 128 12.73 -7.79 -13.34
C GLU A 128 14.18 -7.37 -13.01
N ALA A 129 14.43 -6.08 -12.80
CA ALA A 129 15.76 -5.57 -12.50
C ALA A 129 16.30 -6.01 -11.13
N ILE A 130 15.43 -6.32 -10.18
CA ILE A 130 15.81 -6.69 -8.80
C ILE A 130 15.75 -8.21 -8.53
N LYS A 131 15.39 -9.01 -9.50
CA LYS A 131 15.40 -10.48 -9.41
C LYS A 131 16.79 -11.06 -9.29
#